data_7703e15f253214f19d57fea4fd431e46
#
_entry.id   7703e15f253214f19d57fea4fd431e46
#
_cell.length_a   1.000
_cell.length_b   1.000
_cell.length_c   1.000
_cell.angle_alpha   90.00
_cell.angle_beta   90.00
_cell.angle_gamma   90.00
#
_symmetry.space_group_name_H-M   'P 1'
#
loop_
_entity.id
_entity.type
_entity.pdbx_description
1 polymer ?
#
loop_
_entity_poly.entity_id
_entity_poly.type
_entity_poly.pdbx_seq_one_letter_code
_entity_poly.pdbx_strand_id
1 'polypeptide(L)'
;MGMHDQIIFTGRRSDVNRLMQAMDVFIFPSLYEGVPVTMIEAQAAGLPCVISDHVPDECIITKDLVIKKRLNEPSDKWAEDILQLAQKSRTQHMEEIKKAGYDIEDAAKQLEEFYFQNGEKQWHY
;
A
#
# COMPACT_ATOMS: atom_id res chain seq x y z
N MET A 1 -19.21 13.58 -20.17
CA MET A 1 -19.40 12.13 -20.06
C MET A 1 -19.71 11.83 -18.60
N GLY A 2 -20.95 11.48 -18.28
CA GLY A 2 -21.37 11.24 -16.89
C GLY A 2 -20.93 9.85 -16.46
N MET A 3 -19.93 9.75 -15.57
CA MET A 3 -19.49 8.49 -14.95
C MET A 3 -20.09 8.29 -13.55
N HIS A 4 -21.05 9.11 -13.17
CA HIS A 4 -21.62 9.12 -11.81
C HIS A 4 -22.13 7.74 -11.36
N ASP A 5 -22.73 6.98 -12.29
CA ASP A 5 -23.28 5.66 -11.98
C ASP A 5 -22.23 4.53 -11.90
N GLN A 6 -20.96 4.85 -12.25
CA GLN A 6 -19.83 3.90 -12.23
C GLN A 6 -18.86 4.18 -11.07
N ILE A 7 -19.05 5.25 -10.32
CA ILE A 7 -18.18 5.64 -9.21
C ILE A 7 -18.96 5.51 -7.91
N ILE A 8 -18.40 4.74 -6.97
CA ILE A 8 -18.97 4.55 -5.65
C ILE A 8 -18.07 5.22 -4.61
N PHE A 9 -18.58 6.28 -3.97
CA PHE A 9 -17.92 6.90 -2.83
C PHE A 9 -18.32 6.16 -1.55
N THR A 10 -17.43 5.32 -1.05
CA THR A 10 -17.73 4.45 0.10
C THR A 10 -17.69 5.18 1.44
N GLY A 11 -17.14 6.38 1.50
CA GLY A 11 -16.90 7.09 2.74
C GLY A 11 -15.93 6.35 3.68
N ARG A 12 -15.99 6.68 4.98
CA ARG A 12 -15.17 6.03 6.01
C ARG A 12 -15.67 4.61 6.27
N ARG A 13 -14.75 3.63 6.21
CA ARG A 13 -15.06 2.21 6.42
C ARG A 13 -14.09 1.56 7.39
N SER A 14 -14.56 0.53 8.10
CA SER A 14 -13.74 -0.31 8.99
C SER A 14 -13.31 -1.63 8.35
N ASP A 15 -13.80 -1.94 7.13
CA ASP A 15 -13.55 -3.19 6.40
C ASP A 15 -12.74 -2.99 5.11
N VAL A 16 -11.83 -1.99 5.09
CA VAL A 16 -10.99 -1.66 3.92
C VAL A 16 -10.17 -2.85 3.45
N ASN A 17 -9.64 -3.64 4.37
CA ASN A 17 -8.89 -4.86 4.07
C ASN A 17 -9.72 -5.89 3.26
N ARG A 18 -11.01 -6.00 3.54
CA ARG A 18 -11.93 -6.86 2.77
C ARG A 18 -12.24 -6.28 1.40
N LEU A 19 -12.38 -4.96 1.31
CA LEU A 19 -12.56 -4.28 0.03
C LEU A 19 -11.34 -4.50 -0.87
N MET A 20 -10.12 -4.34 -0.34
CA MET A 20 -8.89 -4.57 -1.10
C MET A 20 -8.79 -6.01 -1.64
N GLN A 21 -9.35 -6.98 -0.94
CA GLN A 21 -9.42 -8.35 -1.43
C GLN A 21 -10.42 -8.54 -2.59
N ALA A 22 -11.41 -7.66 -2.72
CA ALA A 22 -12.43 -7.69 -3.77
C ALA A 22 -12.11 -6.80 -4.99
N MET A 23 -11.08 -5.96 -4.91
CA MET A 23 -10.65 -5.05 -5.98
C MET A 23 -9.71 -5.77 -6.96
N ASP A 24 -9.62 -5.29 -8.19
CA ASP A 24 -8.69 -5.80 -9.20
C ASP A 24 -7.38 -5.00 -9.24
N VAL A 25 -7.44 -3.69 -9.00
CA VAL A 25 -6.28 -2.79 -8.99
C VAL A 25 -6.48 -1.68 -7.95
N PHE A 26 -5.42 -1.32 -7.26
CA PHE A 26 -5.35 -0.13 -6.41
C PHE A 26 -4.68 1.00 -7.17
N ILE A 27 -5.37 2.15 -7.27
CA ILE A 27 -4.86 3.34 -7.96
C ILE A 27 -4.61 4.42 -6.92
N PHE A 28 -3.36 4.93 -6.88
CA PHE A 28 -2.93 5.89 -5.86
C PHE A 28 -2.16 7.06 -6.49
N PRO A 29 -2.84 8.02 -7.14
CA PRO A 29 -2.24 9.17 -7.81
C PRO A 29 -1.97 10.32 -6.83
N SER A 30 -1.26 10.04 -5.74
CA SER A 30 -0.98 11.04 -4.70
C SER A 30 0.09 12.04 -5.15
N LEU A 31 -0.08 13.30 -4.73
CA LEU A 31 0.88 14.39 -4.98
C LEU A 31 2.02 14.40 -3.96
N TYR A 32 1.75 13.97 -2.75
CA TYR A 32 2.72 13.95 -1.65
C TYR A 32 2.30 12.94 -0.59
N GLU A 33 3.25 12.10 -0.20
CA GLU A 33 3.06 11.09 0.85
C GLU A 33 4.34 10.95 1.70
N GLY A 34 4.14 10.53 2.96
CA GLY A 34 5.19 9.90 3.74
C GLY A 34 5.26 8.40 3.40
N VAL A 35 4.99 7.53 4.38
CA VAL A 35 4.78 6.09 4.13
C VAL A 35 3.27 5.80 4.21
N PRO A 36 2.56 5.73 3.06
CA PRO A 36 1.13 5.49 3.08
C PRO A 36 0.84 4.02 3.45
N VAL A 37 0.25 3.80 4.62
CA VAL A 37 -0.09 2.46 5.13
C VAL A 37 -1.03 1.72 4.18
N THR A 38 -1.92 2.44 3.50
CA THR A 38 -2.82 1.86 2.50
C THR A 38 -2.09 1.17 1.34
N MET A 39 -0.89 1.65 0.99
CA MET A 39 -0.03 0.99 -0.01
C MET A 39 0.50 -0.36 0.49
N ILE A 40 0.87 -0.43 1.77
CA ILE A 40 1.33 -1.67 2.40
C ILE A 40 0.18 -2.67 2.49
N GLU A 41 -1.00 -2.20 2.90
CA GLU A 41 -2.22 -3.01 2.99
C GLU A 41 -2.63 -3.58 1.62
N ALA A 42 -2.55 -2.77 0.54
CA ALA A 42 -2.84 -3.23 -0.81
C ALA A 42 -1.88 -4.33 -1.26
N GLN A 43 -0.57 -4.15 -1.04
CA GLN A 43 0.45 -5.14 -1.36
C GLN A 43 0.29 -6.42 -0.51
N ALA A 44 -0.04 -6.28 0.78
CA ALA A 44 -0.33 -7.42 1.66
C ALA A 44 -1.56 -8.23 1.17
N ALA A 45 -2.55 -7.55 0.59
CA ALA A 45 -3.70 -8.19 -0.04
C ALA A 45 -3.37 -8.82 -1.42
N GLY A 46 -2.13 -8.73 -1.90
CA GLY A 46 -1.73 -9.18 -3.23
C GLY A 46 -2.38 -8.36 -4.36
N LEU A 47 -2.80 -7.13 -4.06
CA LEU A 47 -3.51 -6.27 -4.98
C LEU A 47 -2.52 -5.48 -5.84
N PRO A 48 -2.58 -5.60 -7.19
CA PRO A 48 -1.76 -4.79 -8.07
C PRO A 48 -2.00 -3.30 -7.88
N CYS A 49 -0.93 -2.50 -7.93
CA CYS A 49 -0.97 -1.08 -7.61
C CYS A 49 -0.41 -0.23 -8.77
N VAL A 50 -1.14 0.82 -9.15
CA VAL A 50 -0.64 1.89 -10.02
C VAL A 50 -0.55 3.16 -9.19
N ILE A 51 0.65 3.66 -8.99
CA ILE A 51 0.92 4.77 -8.08
C ILE A 51 1.64 5.92 -8.78
N SER A 52 1.59 7.11 -8.20
CA SER A 52 2.39 8.23 -8.71
C SER A 52 3.87 8.05 -8.39
N ASP A 53 4.72 8.68 -9.17
CA ASP A 53 6.17 8.76 -8.94
C ASP A 53 6.55 9.59 -7.70
N HIS A 54 5.58 10.32 -7.13
CA HIS A 54 5.73 11.04 -5.87
C HIS A 54 5.62 10.17 -4.62
N VAL A 55 5.13 8.93 -4.75
CA VAL A 55 5.09 7.98 -3.63
C VAL A 55 6.51 7.44 -3.40
N PRO A 56 7.03 7.47 -2.14
CA PRO A 56 8.37 7.00 -1.83
C PRO A 56 8.60 5.52 -2.17
N ASP A 57 9.82 5.19 -2.58
CA ASP A 57 10.19 3.80 -2.94
C ASP A 57 10.19 2.85 -1.75
N GLU A 58 10.34 3.38 -0.54
CA GLU A 58 10.28 2.64 0.73
C GLU A 58 8.92 1.96 0.95
N CYS A 59 7.87 2.45 0.27
CA CYS A 59 6.53 1.85 0.32
C CYS A 59 6.39 0.65 -0.63
N ILE A 60 7.36 0.42 -1.52
CA ILE A 60 7.30 -0.64 -2.53
C ILE A 60 8.02 -1.87 -2.00
N ILE A 61 7.27 -2.80 -1.43
CA ILE A 61 7.78 -4.05 -0.88
C ILE A 61 7.79 -5.13 -1.96
N THR A 62 6.68 -5.23 -2.71
CA THR A 62 6.44 -6.23 -3.76
C THR A 62 6.54 -5.56 -5.13
N LYS A 63 7.74 -5.53 -5.68
CA LYS A 63 8.03 -4.78 -6.92
C LYS A 63 7.24 -5.24 -8.14
N ASP A 64 6.87 -6.51 -8.19
CA ASP A 64 6.09 -7.12 -9.27
C ASP A 64 4.61 -6.70 -9.28
N LEU A 65 4.10 -6.19 -8.13
CA LEU A 65 2.74 -5.68 -7.99
C LEU A 65 2.61 -4.18 -8.27
N VAL A 66 3.70 -3.43 -8.34
CA VAL A 66 3.62 -1.96 -8.34
C VAL A 66 4.17 -1.36 -9.63
N ILE A 67 3.37 -0.51 -10.27
CA ILE A 67 3.79 0.35 -11.39
C ILE A 67 3.77 1.81 -10.93
N LYS A 68 4.90 2.52 -11.10
CA LYS A 68 4.98 3.97 -10.92
C LYS A 68 4.70 4.72 -12.21
N LYS A 69 3.90 5.78 -12.11
CA LYS A 69 3.51 6.66 -13.21
C LYS A 69 3.74 8.11 -12.85
N ARG A 70 4.14 8.92 -13.82
CA ARG A 70 4.20 10.36 -13.62
C ARG A 70 2.79 10.95 -13.64
N LEU A 71 2.50 11.86 -12.73
CA LEU A 71 1.18 12.50 -12.64
C LEU A 71 0.84 13.34 -13.89
N ASN A 72 1.83 13.81 -14.61
CA ASN A 72 1.64 14.56 -15.86
C ASN A 72 1.51 13.67 -17.11
N GLU A 73 1.58 12.34 -16.96
CA GLU A 73 1.28 11.44 -18.07
C GLU A 73 -0.21 11.51 -18.42
N PRO A 74 -0.55 11.36 -19.72
CA PRO A 74 -1.95 11.32 -20.15
C PRO A 74 -2.73 10.20 -19.45
N SER A 75 -4.01 10.46 -19.16
CA SER A 75 -4.88 9.50 -18.46
C SER A 75 -5.08 8.17 -19.19
N ASP A 76 -4.99 8.17 -20.51
CA ASP A 76 -5.04 6.95 -21.34
C ASP A 76 -3.85 6.03 -21.04
N LYS A 77 -2.66 6.57 -20.79
CA LYS A 77 -1.48 5.80 -20.41
C LYS A 77 -1.62 5.17 -19.00
N TRP A 78 -2.27 5.88 -18.09
CA TRP A 78 -2.63 5.30 -16.81
C TRP A 78 -3.64 4.16 -16.97
N ALA A 79 -4.67 4.38 -17.81
CA ALA A 79 -5.70 3.39 -18.06
C ALA A 79 -5.16 2.11 -18.72
N GLU A 80 -4.21 2.22 -19.67
CA GLU A 80 -3.54 1.07 -20.29
C GLU A 80 -2.87 0.17 -19.23
N ASP A 81 -2.07 0.76 -18.33
CA ASP A 81 -1.36 0.01 -17.30
C ASP A 81 -2.33 -0.59 -16.27
N ILE A 82 -3.38 0.16 -15.89
CA ILE A 82 -4.43 -0.32 -14.98
C ILE A 82 -5.11 -1.56 -15.57
N LEU A 83 -5.52 -1.50 -16.83
CA LEU A 83 -6.20 -2.61 -17.50
C LEU A 83 -5.28 -3.82 -17.66
N GLN A 84 -3.99 -3.61 -17.92
CA GLN A 84 -3.01 -4.68 -17.99
C GLN A 84 -2.80 -5.35 -16.63
N LEU A 85 -2.70 -4.57 -15.56
CA LEU A 85 -2.53 -5.08 -14.20
C LEU A 85 -3.77 -5.81 -13.69
N ALA A 86 -4.96 -5.34 -14.03
CA ALA A 86 -6.22 -5.97 -13.64
C ALA A 86 -6.38 -7.41 -14.17
N GLN A 87 -5.60 -7.80 -15.18
CA GLN A 87 -5.60 -9.15 -15.74
C GLN A 87 -4.65 -10.11 -15.00
N LYS A 88 -3.79 -9.59 -14.13
CA LYS A 88 -2.85 -10.42 -13.36
C LYS A 88 -3.59 -11.20 -12.29
N SER A 89 -3.22 -12.46 -12.14
CA SER A 89 -3.65 -13.28 -11.00
C SER A 89 -3.04 -12.72 -9.72
N ARG A 90 -3.81 -12.73 -8.64
CA ARG A 90 -3.30 -12.33 -7.32
C ARG A 90 -2.26 -13.34 -6.84
N THR A 91 -1.20 -12.82 -6.26
CA THR A 91 -0.16 -13.58 -5.58
C THR A 91 -0.09 -13.14 -4.12
N GLN A 92 0.19 -14.08 -3.22
CA GLN A 92 0.36 -13.77 -1.81
C GLN A 92 1.82 -13.37 -1.55
N HIS A 93 2.01 -12.20 -0.93
CA HIS A 93 3.32 -11.64 -0.60
C HIS A 93 3.50 -11.41 0.90
N MET A 94 2.79 -12.19 1.73
CA MET A 94 2.80 -12.02 3.18
C MET A 94 4.20 -12.14 3.78
N GLU A 95 5.02 -13.04 3.25
CA GLU A 95 6.39 -13.23 3.73
C GLU A 95 7.29 -12.01 3.47
N GLU A 96 7.14 -11.39 2.30
CA GLU A 96 7.87 -10.16 1.97
C GLU A 96 7.42 -9.00 2.86
N ILE A 97 6.13 -8.88 3.10
CA ILE A 97 5.54 -7.86 3.98
C ILE A 97 6.05 -8.03 5.42
N LYS A 98 6.08 -9.27 5.93
CA LYS A 98 6.63 -9.59 7.26
C LYS A 98 8.12 -9.25 7.34
N LYS A 99 8.92 -9.67 6.37
CA LYS A 99 10.36 -9.36 6.31
C LYS A 99 10.64 -7.87 6.24
N ALA A 100 9.74 -7.09 5.65
CA ALA A 100 9.82 -5.64 5.62
C ALA A 100 9.42 -4.97 6.96
N GLY A 101 9.03 -5.74 7.98
CA GLY A 101 8.73 -5.25 9.32
C GLY A 101 7.28 -4.77 9.52
N TYR A 102 6.36 -5.14 8.62
CA TYR A 102 4.95 -4.75 8.70
C TYR A 102 4.03 -5.83 9.29
N ASP A 103 4.60 -6.83 9.97
CA ASP A 103 3.82 -7.73 10.82
C ASP A 103 3.64 -7.12 12.21
N ILE A 104 2.41 -6.99 12.66
CA ILE A 104 2.10 -6.29 13.92
C ILE A 104 2.63 -7.05 15.15
N GLU A 105 2.64 -8.39 15.10
CA GLU A 105 3.13 -9.20 16.22
C GLU A 105 4.64 -9.08 16.35
N ASP A 106 5.36 -9.12 15.23
CA ASP A 106 6.82 -8.96 15.19
C ASP A 106 7.23 -7.52 15.57
N ALA A 107 6.51 -6.52 15.06
CA ALA A 107 6.74 -5.13 15.40
C ALA A 107 6.51 -4.86 16.90
N ALA A 108 5.47 -5.43 17.49
CA ALA A 108 5.18 -5.31 18.91
C ALA A 108 6.30 -5.94 19.76
N LYS A 109 6.78 -7.14 19.40
CA LYS A 109 7.90 -7.80 20.11
C LYS A 109 9.19 -6.98 20.05
N GLN A 110 9.54 -6.48 18.85
CA GLN A 110 10.73 -5.64 18.69
C GLN A 110 10.65 -4.37 19.52
N LEU A 111 9.47 -3.75 19.59
CA LEU A 111 9.25 -2.56 20.42
C LEU A 111 9.36 -2.89 21.91
N GLU A 112 8.79 -4.00 22.36
CA GLU A 112 8.88 -4.48 23.72
C GLU A 112 10.34 -4.73 24.11
N GLU A 113 11.10 -5.48 23.29
CA GLU A 113 12.52 -5.73 23.50
C GLU A 113 13.34 -4.44 23.56
N PHE A 114 13.05 -3.48 22.68
CA PHE A 114 13.70 -2.16 22.69
C PHE A 114 13.49 -1.44 24.02
N TYR A 115 12.27 -1.44 24.56
CA TYR A 115 11.98 -0.82 25.84
C TYR A 115 12.63 -1.56 27.02
N PHE A 116 12.65 -2.87 27.03
CA PHE A 116 13.34 -3.64 28.06
C PHE A 116 14.86 -3.39 28.08
N GLN A 117 15.49 -3.37 26.90
CA GLN A 117 16.94 -3.13 26.78
C GLN A 117 17.35 -1.69 27.13
N ASN A 118 16.46 -0.71 26.92
CA ASN A 118 16.76 0.70 27.14
C ASN A 118 16.06 1.29 28.37
N GLY A 119 15.16 0.56 29.02
CA GLY A 119 14.40 1.01 30.19
C GLY A 119 15.24 1.25 31.46
N GLU A 120 16.45 0.67 31.53
CA GLU A 120 17.40 0.90 32.63
C GLU A 120 18.25 2.17 32.45
N LYS A 121 18.22 2.81 31.28
CA LYS A 121 18.86 4.11 31.11
C LYS A 121 18.00 5.18 31.77
N GLN A 122 18.35 5.51 33.03
CA GLN A 122 17.75 6.63 33.76
C GLN A 122 17.82 7.89 32.89
N TRP A 123 16.65 8.45 32.59
CA TRP A 123 16.52 9.78 32.03
C TRP A 123 16.93 10.78 33.13
N HIS A 124 18.18 11.23 33.10
CA HIS A 124 18.61 12.36 33.89
C HIS A 124 18.10 13.62 33.20
N TYR A 125 17.09 14.25 33.79
CA TYR A 125 16.62 15.58 33.43
C TYR A 125 17.57 16.65 33.96
#